data_7bc46c4084c57ea8381bb7f9f93e6fcd
#
_entry.id   7bc46c4084c57ea8381bb7f9f93e6fcd
#
_cell.length_a   1.000
_cell.length_b   1.000
_cell.length_c   1.000
_cell.angle_alpha   90.00
_cell.angle_beta   90.00
_cell.angle_gamma   90.00
#
_symmetry.space_group_name_H-M   'P 1'
#
loop_
_entity.id
_entity.type
_entity.pdbx_description
1 polymer ?
#
loop_
_entity_poly.entity_id
_entity_poly.type
_entity_poly.pdbx_seq_one_letter_code
_entity_poly.pdbx_strand_id
1 'polypeptide(L)'
;IYWSTGKLLELAKVEKLEGGGVVFSGKVSLENNGGFASFRSKGASALLSSQGSFNLKVRGDGRAYTMDLRTSLMRGAFSWKQEIQTQAGEIQSFELPLEDFYPTSFGKKIPFMKGLAPSAVRSLGFMLYDGKGGPFRLEIIEMQYIPSNKENPKTVKELIELAISLGVPLFNRGEAEACAAIYETTLKSAVLILKERGLKIEVSKLEGEIVDADMNQDGGERAWAYRRIMDRLHNEMKEE
;
A
#
# COMPACT_ATOMS: atom_id res chain seq x y z
N ILE A 1 2.45 19.48 7.63
CA ILE A 1 1.64 19.09 6.44
C ILE A 1 0.85 20.33 6.05
N TYR A 2 1.05 20.83 4.82
CA TYR A 2 0.27 21.95 4.30
C TYR A 2 -0.88 21.40 3.46
N TRP A 3 -2.08 21.86 3.72
CA TRP A 3 -3.29 21.45 3.02
C TRP A 3 -3.70 22.51 1.99
N SER A 4 -4.18 22.12 0.83
CA SER A 4 -4.76 23.03 -0.16
C SER A 4 -6.15 22.56 -0.57
N THR A 5 -7.10 23.50 -0.60
CA THR A 5 -8.44 23.30 -1.16
C THR A 5 -8.41 23.56 -2.67
N GLY A 6 -9.11 22.74 -3.45
CA GLY A 6 -9.22 22.95 -4.90
C GLY A 6 -10.02 24.23 -5.24
N LYS A 7 -9.74 24.78 -6.41
CA LYS A 7 -10.13 26.13 -6.88
C LYS A 7 -11.64 26.41 -7.04
N LEU A 8 -12.53 25.49 -6.67
CA LEU A 8 -14.00 25.61 -6.81
C LEU A 8 -14.74 25.84 -5.48
N LEU A 9 -14.02 26.17 -4.40
CA LEU A 9 -14.58 26.15 -3.04
C LEU A 9 -14.23 27.41 -2.25
N GLU A 10 -14.92 28.49 -2.54
CA GLU A 10 -15.01 29.63 -1.62
C GLU A 10 -15.76 29.29 -0.30
N LEU A 11 -16.37 28.10 -0.23
CA LEU A 11 -17.24 27.66 0.87
C LEU A 11 -16.70 26.52 1.73
N ALA A 12 -15.51 25.97 1.43
CA ALA A 12 -14.88 24.94 2.26
C ALA A 12 -13.53 25.41 2.79
N LYS A 13 -13.25 25.13 4.06
CA LYS A 13 -12.02 25.52 4.74
C LYS A 13 -11.42 24.35 5.52
N VAL A 14 -10.11 24.44 5.74
CA VAL A 14 -9.37 23.54 6.61
C VAL A 14 -8.65 24.38 7.64
N GLU A 15 -8.97 24.15 8.90
CA GLU A 15 -8.42 24.88 10.05
C GLU A 15 -7.72 23.89 11.00
N LYS A 16 -6.77 24.40 11.77
CA LYS A 16 -6.16 23.58 12.84
C LYS A 16 -7.15 23.43 13.99
N LEU A 17 -7.20 22.22 14.54
CA LEU A 17 -7.95 21.93 15.76
C LEU A 17 -7.08 22.28 16.98
N GLU A 18 -7.65 22.89 18.03
CA GLU A 18 -6.98 23.05 19.31
C GLU A 18 -6.61 21.68 19.89
N GLY A 19 -5.36 21.49 20.28
CA GLY A 19 -4.84 20.20 20.72
C GLY A 19 -4.29 19.30 19.61
N GLY A 20 -4.30 19.75 18.35
CA GLY A 20 -3.79 19.01 17.19
C GLY A 20 -4.91 18.53 16.27
N GLY A 21 -4.52 18.06 15.07
CA GLY A 21 -5.48 17.67 14.06
C GLY A 21 -5.99 18.79 13.18
N VAL A 22 -7.04 18.55 12.41
CA VAL A 22 -7.62 19.51 11.46
C VAL A 22 -9.15 19.42 11.41
N VAL A 23 -9.78 20.55 11.15
CA VAL A 23 -11.22 20.67 10.89
C VAL A 23 -11.41 20.94 9.40
N PHE A 24 -12.17 20.08 8.74
CA PHE A 24 -12.64 20.26 7.38
C PHE A 24 -14.13 20.61 7.42
N SER A 25 -14.48 21.83 7.04
CA SER A 25 -15.86 22.32 7.15
C SER A 25 -16.21 23.26 6.02
N GLY A 26 -17.50 23.45 5.82
CA GLY A 26 -18.02 24.35 4.80
C GLY A 26 -19.48 24.11 4.48
N LYS A 27 -19.89 24.49 3.26
CA LYS A 27 -21.23 24.26 2.73
C LYS A 27 -21.12 23.73 1.30
N VAL A 28 -21.71 22.58 1.03
CA VAL A 28 -21.81 22.01 -0.34
C VAL A 28 -23.02 22.59 -1.05
N SER A 29 -22.82 23.09 -2.28
CA SER A 29 -23.89 23.42 -3.20
C SER A 29 -24.03 22.32 -4.25
N LEU A 30 -25.25 21.99 -4.65
CA LEU A 30 -25.55 21.05 -5.73
C LEU A 30 -25.71 21.76 -7.08
N GLU A 31 -25.65 23.09 -7.11
CA GLU A 31 -25.78 23.90 -8.33
C GLU A 31 -24.50 23.80 -9.19
N ASN A 32 -24.69 24.07 -10.51
CA ASN A 32 -23.56 24.16 -11.47
C ASN A 32 -22.61 22.97 -11.49
N ASN A 33 -23.11 21.74 -11.41
CA ASN A 33 -22.33 20.51 -11.28
C ASN A 33 -21.44 20.47 -10.01
N GLY A 34 -21.83 21.19 -8.97
CA GLY A 34 -21.25 21.11 -7.65
C GLY A 34 -21.52 19.77 -6.98
N GLY A 35 -21.60 19.75 -5.66
CA GLY A 35 -21.97 18.54 -4.90
C GLY A 35 -20.80 17.83 -4.23
N PHE A 36 -19.61 18.43 -4.24
CA PHE A 36 -18.48 17.89 -3.49
C PHE A 36 -17.62 18.96 -2.84
N ALA A 37 -16.93 18.59 -1.79
CA ALA A 37 -15.86 19.36 -1.17
C ALA A 37 -14.67 18.44 -0.94
N SER A 38 -13.44 18.92 -1.09
CA SER A 38 -12.25 18.11 -0.83
C SER A 38 -11.08 18.97 -0.41
N PHE A 39 -10.18 18.37 0.37
CA PHE A 39 -8.87 18.93 0.63
C PHE A 39 -7.80 17.84 0.55
N ARG A 40 -6.54 18.25 0.40
CA ARG A 40 -5.44 17.32 0.15
C ARG A 40 -4.13 17.85 0.69
N SER A 41 -3.26 16.93 1.12
CA SER A 41 -1.87 17.24 1.43
C SER A 41 -1.12 17.67 0.17
N LYS A 42 -0.10 18.51 0.30
CA LYS A 42 0.87 18.69 -0.78
C LYS A 42 1.56 17.36 -1.08
N GLY A 43 1.90 17.14 -2.33
CA GLY A 43 2.61 15.94 -2.76
C GLY A 43 3.97 15.79 -2.06
N ALA A 44 4.35 14.58 -1.76
CA ALA A 44 5.62 14.20 -1.15
C ALA A 44 6.38 13.21 -2.03
N SER A 45 7.65 12.94 -1.71
CA SER A 45 8.45 11.93 -2.42
C SER A 45 7.85 10.52 -2.30
N ALA A 46 7.54 10.09 -1.08
CA ALA A 46 6.73 8.92 -0.75
C ALA A 46 6.11 9.16 0.63
N LEU A 47 4.86 8.78 0.81
CA LEU A 47 4.18 8.91 2.11
C LEU A 47 4.22 7.62 2.91
N LEU A 48 4.23 6.48 2.23
CA LEU A 48 4.13 5.16 2.84
C LEU A 48 5.29 4.29 2.35
N SER A 49 5.88 3.50 3.24
CA SER A 49 6.99 2.60 2.94
C SER A 49 6.56 1.14 2.75
N SER A 50 5.47 0.73 3.39
CA SER A 50 4.97 -0.66 3.38
C SER A 50 3.46 -0.70 3.41
N GLN A 51 2.86 -1.88 3.27
CA GLN A 51 1.44 -2.11 3.54
C GLN A 51 1.11 -1.75 4.99
N GLY A 52 -0.14 -1.47 5.29
CA GLY A 52 -0.59 -1.10 6.62
C GLY A 52 -1.99 -0.55 6.62
N SER A 53 -2.37 0.08 7.72
CA SER A 53 -3.67 0.69 7.93
C SER A 53 -3.53 2.14 8.36
N PHE A 54 -4.45 3.00 7.92
CA PHE A 54 -4.65 4.30 8.55
C PHE A 54 -5.60 4.14 9.73
N ASN A 55 -5.17 4.54 10.90
CA ASN A 55 -6.02 4.69 12.06
C ASN A 55 -6.45 6.14 12.15
N LEU A 56 -7.76 6.36 12.08
CA LEU A 56 -8.38 7.68 12.15
C LEU A 56 -9.23 7.78 13.40
N LYS A 57 -9.10 8.91 14.10
CA LYS A 57 -10.04 9.32 15.14
C LYS A 57 -10.69 10.63 14.70
N VAL A 58 -11.99 10.59 14.48
CA VAL A 58 -12.74 11.71 13.89
C VAL A 58 -13.98 12.03 14.69
N ARG A 59 -14.45 13.28 14.59
CA ARG A 59 -15.82 13.68 14.95
C ARG A 59 -16.49 14.19 13.70
N GLY A 60 -17.57 13.55 13.26
CA GLY A 60 -18.31 13.90 12.06
C GLY A 60 -19.68 14.49 12.37
N ASP A 61 -20.40 14.76 11.31
CA ASP A 61 -21.73 15.39 11.31
C ASP A 61 -22.85 14.44 10.84
N GLY A 62 -22.56 13.13 10.72
CA GLY A 62 -23.48 12.13 10.22
C GLY A 62 -23.42 11.92 8.72
N ARG A 63 -22.49 12.59 8.01
CA ARG A 63 -22.28 12.43 6.57
C ARG A 63 -21.22 11.37 6.27
N ALA A 64 -21.24 10.85 5.03
CA ALA A 64 -20.22 9.94 4.53
C ALA A 64 -19.04 10.73 3.94
N TYR A 65 -17.85 10.47 4.43
CA TYR A 65 -16.62 11.06 3.94
C TYR A 65 -15.75 10.00 3.27
N THR A 66 -14.91 10.40 2.36
CA THR A 66 -14.01 9.49 1.64
C THR A 66 -12.57 9.93 1.89
N MET A 67 -11.73 9.02 2.36
CA MET A 67 -10.28 9.19 2.31
C MET A 67 -9.79 8.89 0.89
N ASP A 68 -8.97 9.79 0.35
CA ASP A 68 -8.52 9.79 -1.05
C ASP A 68 -7.00 9.78 -1.10
N LEU A 69 -6.42 8.77 -1.75
CA LEU A 69 -4.98 8.62 -1.93
C LEU A 69 -4.63 8.77 -3.41
N ARG A 70 -3.62 9.59 -3.71
CA ARG A 70 -3.08 9.72 -5.08
C ARG A 70 -1.68 9.17 -5.19
N THR A 71 -1.42 8.55 -6.33
CA THR A 71 -0.13 7.92 -6.64
C THR A 71 0.64 8.70 -7.70
N SER A 72 1.96 8.45 -7.78
CA SER A 72 2.82 9.01 -8.82
C SER A 72 2.53 8.47 -10.22
N LEU A 73 1.96 7.27 -10.30
CA LEU A 73 1.81 6.53 -11.55
C LEU A 73 0.64 7.04 -12.42
N MET A 74 -0.31 7.76 -11.81
CA MET A 74 -1.50 8.21 -12.53
C MET A 74 -1.80 9.68 -12.25
N ARG A 75 -2.00 10.44 -13.32
CA ARG A 75 -2.33 11.86 -13.26
C ARG A 75 -3.84 12.09 -13.42
N GLY A 76 -4.31 13.24 -12.99
CA GLY A 76 -5.69 13.67 -13.20
C GLY A 76 -6.68 13.16 -12.15
N ALA A 77 -7.81 12.66 -12.60
CA ALA A 77 -8.95 12.29 -11.75
C ALA A 77 -8.83 10.87 -11.13
N PHE A 78 -7.69 10.20 -11.30
CA PHE A 78 -7.46 8.89 -10.73
C PHE A 78 -7.05 8.98 -9.26
N SER A 79 -7.69 8.18 -8.43
CA SER A 79 -7.37 8.07 -7.01
C SER A 79 -7.82 6.74 -6.41
N TRP A 80 -7.27 6.41 -5.26
CA TRP A 80 -7.66 5.27 -4.44
C TRP A 80 -8.49 5.77 -3.27
N LYS A 81 -9.62 5.14 -2.99
CA LYS A 81 -10.62 5.65 -2.06
C LYS A 81 -11.07 4.60 -1.06
N GLN A 82 -11.36 5.06 0.15
CA GLN A 82 -12.09 4.31 1.16
C GLN A 82 -13.06 5.25 1.88
N GLU A 83 -14.29 4.79 2.05
CA GLU A 83 -15.38 5.59 2.64
C GLU A 83 -15.49 5.35 4.15
N ILE A 84 -15.79 6.40 4.90
CA ILE A 84 -16.14 6.35 6.32
C ILE A 84 -17.53 6.96 6.52
N GLN A 85 -18.41 6.26 7.21
CA GLN A 85 -19.72 6.76 7.61
C GLN A 85 -19.63 7.31 9.02
N THR A 86 -19.84 8.62 9.20
CA THR A 86 -19.80 9.24 10.52
C THR A 86 -21.16 9.26 11.21
N GLN A 87 -21.15 9.45 12.52
CA GLN A 87 -22.32 9.70 13.34
C GLN A 87 -22.23 11.12 13.91
N ALA A 88 -23.37 11.85 13.87
CA ALA A 88 -23.40 13.26 14.19
C ALA A 88 -22.95 13.56 15.63
N GLY A 89 -21.87 14.31 15.78
CA GLY A 89 -21.32 14.74 17.06
C GLY A 89 -20.49 13.69 17.81
N GLU A 90 -20.48 12.44 17.36
CA GLU A 90 -19.75 11.36 18.04
C GLU A 90 -18.30 11.30 17.58
N ILE A 91 -17.42 10.96 18.53
CA ILE A 91 -16.03 10.62 18.23
C ILE A 91 -15.98 9.13 17.87
N GLN A 92 -15.52 8.84 16.67
CA GLN A 92 -15.40 7.49 16.15
C GLN A 92 -13.96 7.21 15.72
N SER A 93 -13.57 5.95 15.83
CA SER A 93 -12.29 5.45 15.33
C SER A 93 -12.53 4.51 14.16
N PHE A 94 -11.74 4.71 13.09
CA PHE A 94 -11.77 3.88 11.90
C PHE A 94 -10.38 3.32 11.66
N GLU A 95 -10.32 2.03 11.36
CA GLU A 95 -9.16 1.40 10.78
C GLU A 95 -9.42 1.24 9.28
N LEU A 96 -8.52 1.79 8.45
CA LEU A 96 -8.62 1.78 6.99
C LEU A 96 -7.41 1.03 6.41
N PRO A 97 -7.51 -0.30 6.22
CA PRO A 97 -6.46 -1.09 5.60
C PRO A 97 -6.18 -0.60 4.18
N LEU A 98 -4.90 -0.51 3.80
CA LEU A 98 -4.51 -0.03 2.48
C LEU A 98 -5.01 -0.94 1.36
N GLU A 99 -5.17 -2.23 1.65
CA GLU A 99 -5.71 -3.23 0.73
C GLU A 99 -7.20 -3.03 0.38
N ASP A 100 -7.95 -2.33 1.24
CA ASP A 100 -9.38 -2.05 1.05
C ASP A 100 -9.63 -0.78 0.23
N PHE A 101 -8.58 0.00 -0.05
CA PHE A 101 -8.73 1.14 -0.94
C PHE A 101 -8.98 0.68 -2.37
N TYR A 102 -10.04 1.17 -2.96
CA TYR A 102 -10.42 0.84 -4.34
C TYR A 102 -10.08 1.98 -5.30
N PRO A 103 -9.63 1.65 -6.54
CA PRO A 103 -9.28 2.64 -7.53
C PRO A 103 -10.51 3.27 -8.18
N THR A 104 -10.43 4.57 -8.44
CA THR A 104 -11.47 5.34 -9.13
C THR A 104 -10.86 6.23 -10.21
N SER A 105 -11.63 6.48 -11.26
CA SER A 105 -11.36 7.52 -12.24
C SER A 105 -12.64 8.33 -12.49
N PHE A 106 -12.54 9.66 -12.38
CA PHE A 106 -13.71 10.54 -12.44
C PHE A 106 -14.87 10.10 -11.55
N GLY A 107 -14.56 9.62 -10.33
CA GLY A 107 -15.54 9.16 -9.35
C GLY A 107 -16.11 7.75 -9.58
N LYS A 108 -15.81 7.10 -10.71
CA LYS A 108 -16.26 5.73 -11.00
C LYS A 108 -15.23 4.71 -10.59
N LYS A 109 -15.65 3.62 -9.93
CA LYS A 109 -14.76 2.48 -9.60
C LYS A 109 -14.20 1.87 -10.88
N ILE A 110 -12.92 1.54 -10.86
CA ILE A 110 -12.24 0.81 -11.93
C ILE A 110 -12.26 -0.67 -11.54
N PRO A 111 -13.00 -1.52 -12.27
CA PRO A 111 -12.98 -2.95 -12.00
C PRO A 111 -11.61 -3.54 -12.36
N PHE A 112 -11.28 -4.66 -11.73
CA PHE A 112 -10.10 -5.48 -12.00
C PHE A 112 -8.72 -4.87 -11.67
N MET A 113 -8.64 -3.63 -11.22
CA MET A 113 -7.39 -3.07 -10.72
C MET A 113 -7.33 -3.31 -9.20
N LYS A 114 -6.34 -4.07 -8.76
CA LYS A 114 -6.07 -4.36 -7.34
C LYS A 114 -4.62 -3.99 -7.00
N GLY A 115 -4.39 -3.75 -5.70
CA GLY A 115 -3.04 -3.61 -5.18
C GLY A 115 -2.49 -2.19 -5.30
N LEU A 116 -2.90 -1.32 -4.40
CA LEU A 116 -2.24 -0.05 -4.19
C LEU A 116 -0.81 -0.28 -3.68
N ALA A 117 0.19 0.12 -4.46
CA ALA A 117 1.57 0.09 -4.01
C ALA A 117 1.82 1.23 -3.00
N PRO A 118 2.21 0.94 -1.75
CA PRO A 118 2.42 1.96 -0.72
C PRO A 118 3.43 3.02 -1.17
N SER A 119 4.54 2.60 -1.72
CA SER A 119 5.63 3.49 -2.20
C SER A 119 5.21 4.40 -3.36
N ALA A 120 4.08 4.14 -4.02
CA ALA A 120 3.55 5.00 -5.07
C ALA A 120 2.70 6.16 -4.52
N VAL A 121 2.24 6.10 -3.27
CA VAL A 121 1.38 7.12 -2.67
C VAL A 121 2.15 8.43 -2.50
N ARG A 122 1.60 9.52 -3.01
CA ARG A 122 2.22 10.87 -3.02
C ARG A 122 1.42 11.91 -2.25
N SER A 123 0.12 11.75 -2.16
CA SER A 123 -0.73 12.64 -1.38
C SER A 123 -1.94 11.91 -0.85
N LEU A 124 -2.45 12.40 0.27
CA LEU A 124 -3.69 11.95 0.88
C LEU A 124 -4.62 13.14 1.10
N GLY A 125 -5.89 12.88 1.14
CA GLY A 125 -6.90 13.90 1.39
C GLY A 125 -8.21 13.30 1.83
N PHE A 126 -9.18 14.18 2.03
CA PHE A 126 -10.55 13.80 2.33
C PHE A 126 -11.50 14.51 1.37
N MET A 127 -12.56 13.83 1.03
CA MET A 127 -13.60 14.32 0.17
C MET A 127 -14.97 14.04 0.79
N LEU A 128 -15.87 15.00 0.65
CA LEU A 128 -17.29 14.83 0.85
C LEU A 128 -17.96 14.82 -0.51
N TYR A 129 -18.62 13.72 -0.86
CA TYR A 129 -19.38 13.54 -2.09
C TYR A 129 -20.50 12.53 -1.84
N ASP A 130 -21.48 12.90 -1.02
CA ASP A 130 -22.59 12.04 -0.62
C ASP A 130 -23.93 12.42 -1.30
N GLY A 131 -23.86 13.30 -2.31
CA GLY A 131 -25.03 13.76 -3.06
C GLY A 131 -25.96 14.71 -2.29
N LYS A 132 -25.54 15.22 -1.13
CA LYS A 132 -26.33 16.10 -0.29
C LYS A 132 -25.72 17.50 -0.25
N GLY A 133 -26.55 18.52 -0.49
CA GLY A 133 -26.19 19.92 -0.24
C GLY A 133 -26.21 20.26 1.26
N GLY A 134 -25.76 21.47 1.58
CA GLY A 134 -25.82 21.99 2.94
C GLY A 134 -24.48 22.03 3.68
N PRO A 135 -24.50 22.41 4.96
CA PRO A 135 -23.31 22.52 5.77
C PRO A 135 -22.69 21.14 6.03
N PHE A 136 -21.37 21.13 6.29
CA PHE A 136 -20.65 19.95 6.70
C PHE A 136 -19.51 20.29 7.64
N ARG A 137 -19.15 19.31 8.50
CA ARG A 137 -18.03 19.42 9.41
C ARG A 137 -17.44 18.06 9.75
N LEU A 138 -16.17 17.87 9.45
CA LEU A 138 -15.37 16.73 9.86
C LEU A 138 -14.16 17.22 10.65
N GLU A 139 -14.05 16.81 11.89
CA GLU A 139 -12.85 16.99 12.71
C GLU A 139 -12.01 15.72 12.60
N ILE A 140 -10.82 15.82 12.06
CA ILE A 140 -9.82 14.75 12.08
C ILE A 140 -8.93 15.03 13.29
N ILE A 141 -9.24 14.36 14.40
CA ILE A 141 -8.60 14.56 15.70
C ILE A 141 -7.21 13.94 15.67
N GLU A 142 -7.12 12.74 15.13
CA GLU A 142 -5.87 11.99 15.02
C GLU A 142 -5.87 11.18 13.74
N MET A 143 -4.73 11.08 13.09
CA MET A 143 -4.50 10.21 11.95
C MET A 143 -3.09 9.66 12.05
N GLN A 144 -2.99 8.35 12.11
CA GLN A 144 -1.73 7.62 12.14
C GLN A 144 -1.72 6.53 11.08
N TYR A 145 -0.62 6.37 10.37
CA TYR A 145 -0.38 5.20 9.54
C TYR A 145 0.40 4.18 10.35
N ILE A 146 -0.19 3.02 10.52
CA ILE A 146 0.45 1.88 11.18
C ILE A 146 0.85 0.91 10.08
N PRO A 147 2.16 0.76 9.82
CA PRO A 147 2.64 -0.28 8.92
C PRO A 147 2.10 -1.62 9.38
N SER A 148 1.45 -2.37 8.49
CA SER A 148 1.14 -3.75 8.83
C SER A 148 2.47 -4.49 8.89
N ASN A 149 2.67 -5.14 10.01
CA ASN A 149 3.60 -6.25 10.09
C ASN A 149 3.03 -7.51 9.37
N LYS A 150 2.07 -7.35 8.45
CA LYS A 150 1.83 -8.34 7.38
C LYS A 150 3.06 -8.24 6.49
N GLU A 151 3.96 -8.83 6.93
CA GLU A 151 5.31 -9.17 6.71
C GLU A 151 5.63 -9.24 5.23
N ASN A 152 6.44 -8.29 4.74
CA ASN A 152 7.57 -8.76 3.95
C ASN A 152 8.06 -10.02 4.64
N PRO A 153 8.31 -11.13 3.91
CA PRO A 153 8.70 -12.37 4.55
C PRO A 153 9.69 -12.07 5.65
N LYS A 154 9.26 -12.15 6.93
CA LYS A 154 10.05 -11.82 8.12
C LYS A 154 11.30 -12.67 8.16
N THR A 155 11.20 -13.78 7.47
CA THR A 155 12.21 -14.81 7.46
C THR A 155 12.54 -15.15 6.01
N VAL A 156 13.78 -15.54 5.79
CA VAL A 156 14.21 -16.12 4.51
C VAL A 156 13.34 -17.32 4.14
N LYS A 157 12.81 -18.04 5.13
CA LYS A 157 11.90 -19.17 4.96
C LYS A 157 10.61 -18.77 4.23
N GLU A 158 9.94 -17.72 4.69
CA GLU A 158 8.70 -17.23 4.07
C GLU A 158 8.95 -16.69 2.66
N LEU A 159 10.11 -16.05 2.44
CA LEU A 159 10.53 -15.59 1.13
C LEU A 159 10.67 -16.76 0.15
N ILE A 160 11.27 -17.87 0.60
CA ILE A 160 11.41 -19.10 -0.16
C ILE A 160 10.03 -19.73 -0.45
N GLU A 161 9.16 -19.84 0.55
CA GLU A 161 7.80 -20.38 0.38
C GLU A 161 6.99 -19.59 -0.64
N LEU A 162 7.07 -18.25 -0.57
CA LEU A 162 6.43 -17.37 -1.57
C LEU A 162 6.99 -17.61 -2.97
N ALA A 163 8.32 -17.66 -3.12
CA ALA A 163 8.94 -17.89 -4.43
C ALA A 163 8.53 -19.22 -5.04
N ILE A 164 8.46 -20.28 -4.24
CA ILE A 164 8.00 -21.59 -4.67
C ILE A 164 6.55 -21.54 -5.16
N SER A 165 5.68 -20.86 -4.41
CA SER A 165 4.26 -20.72 -4.77
C SER A 165 4.05 -19.98 -6.09
N LEU A 166 4.94 -19.05 -6.44
CA LEU A 166 4.91 -18.28 -7.69
C LEU A 166 5.60 -19.02 -8.84
N GLY A 167 6.74 -19.67 -8.57
CA GLY A 167 7.58 -20.29 -9.60
C GLY A 167 7.02 -21.61 -10.12
N VAL A 168 6.47 -22.47 -9.25
CA VAL A 168 5.94 -23.80 -9.65
C VAL A 168 4.87 -23.70 -10.75
N PRO A 169 3.85 -22.82 -10.68
CA PRO A 169 2.88 -22.66 -11.75
C PRO A 169 3.51 -22.22 -13.08
N LEU A 170 4.54 -21.38 -13.05
CA LEU A 170 5.26 -20.94 -14.25
C LEU A 170 6.02 -22.10 -14.88
N PHE A 171 6.77 -22.84 -14.09
CA PHE A 171 7.50 -24.01 -14.56
C PHE A 171 6.57 -25.04 -15.23
N ASN A 172 5.44 -25.33 -14.59
CA ASN A 172 4.45 -26.29 -15.10
C ASN A 172 3.78 -25.84 -16.42
N ARG A 173 3.80 -24.55 -16.73
CA ARG A 173 3.33 -24.01 -18.02
C ARG A 173 4.42 -23.93 -19.10
N GLY A 174 5.64 -24.41 -18.82
CA GLY A 174 6.77 -24.33 -19.72
C GLY A 174 7.52 -22.98 -19.67
N GLU A 175 7.18 -22.11 -18.73
CA GLU A 175 7.81 -20.79 -18.53
C GLU A 175 9.03 -20.92 -17.57
N ALA A 176 9.95 -21.85 -17.88
CA ALA A 176 11.06 -22.21 -16.99
C ALA A 176 12.02 -21.02 -16.71
N GLU A 177 12.25 -20.15 -17.70
CA GLU A 177 13.06 -18.94 -17.54
C GLU A 177 12.45 -17.97 -16.53
N ALA A 178 11.15 -17.76 -16.58
CA ALA A 178 10.46 -16.89 -15.63
C ALA A 178 10.49 -17.47 -14.20
N CYS A 179 10.36 -18.79 -14.06
CA CYS A 179 10.53 -19.48 -12.80
C CYS A 179 11.95 -19.31 -12.25
N ALA A 180 12.98 -19.53 -13.08
CA ALA A 180 14.38 -19.34 -12.71
C ALA A 180 14.65 -17.92 -12.23
N ALA A 181 14.15 -16.89 -12.92
CA ALA A 181 14.34 -15.50 -12.55
C ALA A 181 13.72 -15.16 -11.18
N ILE A 182 12.55 -15.73 -10.85
CA ILE A 182 11.94 -15.58 -9.50
C ILE A 182 12.84 -16.20 -8.44
N TYR A 183 13.32 -17.40 -8.66
CA TYR A 183 14.14 -18.12 -7.71
C TYR A 183 15.51 -17.46 -7.50
N GLU A 184 16.14 -17.02 -8.57
CA GLU A 184 17.39 -16.24 -8.53
C GLU A 184 17.24 -14.97 -7.68
N THR A 185 16.24 -14.15 -8.01
CA THR A 185 15.97 -12.91 -7.27
C THR A 185 15.71 -13.16 -5.80
N THR A 186 15.00 -14.24 -5.49
CA THR A 186 14.69 -14.67 -4.12
C THR A 186 15.96 -15.04 -3.35
N LEU A 187 16.83 -15.84 -3.94
CA LEU A 187 18.09 -16.26 -3.31
C LEU A 187 19.05 -15.09 -3.10
N LYS A 188 19.17 -14.18 -4.08
CA LYS A 188 19.97 -12.96 -3.93
C LYS A 188 19.43 -12.05 -2.83
N SER A 189 18.11 -11.94 -2.68
CA SER A 189 17.48 -11.22 -1.58
C SER A 189 17.71 -11.91 -0.23
N ALA A 190 17.64 -13.24 -0.18
CA ALA A 190 17.94 -14.02 1.01
C ALA A 190 19.37 -13.79 1.51
N VAL A 191 20.36 -13.76 0.61
CA VAL A 191 21.75 -13.43 0.93
C VAL A 191 21.88 -12.08 1.64
N LEU A 192 21.19 -11.04 1.15
CA LEU A 192 21.21 -9.71 1.75
C LEU A 192 20.62 -9.72 3.16
N ILE A 193 19.49 -10.40 3.37
CA ILE A 193 18.85 -10.53 4.68
C ILE A 193 19.74 -11.28 5.66
N LEU A 194 20.36 -12.38 5.22
CA LEU A 194 21.26 -13.19 6.07
C LEU A 194 22.50 -12.39 6.48
N LYS A 195 23.10 -11.62 5.58
CA LYS A 195 24.22 -10.72 5.88
C LYS A 195 23.84 -9.67 6.92
N GLU A 196 22.70 -9.03 6.77
CA GLU A 196 22.21 -7.97 7.67
C GLU A 196 21.95 -8.52 9.08
N ARG A 197 21.40 -9.72 9.18
CA ARG A 197 21.05 -10.32 10.47
C ARG A 197 22.21 -11.03 11.18
N GLY A 198 23.35 -11.19 10.53
CA GLY A 198 24.50 -11.87 11.11
C GLY A 198 24.24 -13.33 11.49
N LEU A 199 23.39 -14.03 10.75
CA LEU A 199 23.04 -15.42 11.01
C LEU A 199 24.20 -16.36 10.68
N LYS A 200 24.29 -17.50 11.40
CA LYS A 200 25.40 -18.48 11.30
C LYS A 200 25.45 -19.29 9.98
N ILE A 201 24.58 -18.98 9.04
CA ILE A 201 24.60 -19.62 7.73
C ILE A 201 25.83 -19.14 6.97
N GLU A 202 26.55 -20.07 6.36
CA GLU A 202 27.72 -19.77 5.53
C GLU A 202 27.30 -19.01 4.24
N VAL A 203 27.11 -17.70 4.38
CA VAL A 203 26.64 -16.84 3.28
C VAL A 203 27.57 -16.94 2.07
N SER A 204 28.88 -17.04 2.26
CA SER A 204 29.85 -17.19 1.16
C SER A 204 29.65 -18.48 0.36
N LYS A 205 29.26 -19.58 1.04
CA LYS A 205 28.92 -20.84 0.38
C LYS A 205 27.63 -20.68 -0.44
N LEU A 206 26.62 -20.03 0.14
CA LEU A 206 25.37 -19.74 -0.56
C LEU A 206 25.60 -18.89 -1.80
N GLU A 207 26.42 -17.87 -1.73
CA GLU A 207 26.79 -17.03 -2.87
C GLU A 207 27.49 -17.85 -3.98
N GLY A 208 28.40 -18.76 -3.61
CA GLY A 208 29.04 -19.66 -4.56
C GLY A 208 28.06 -20.58 -5.25
N GLU A 209 27.15 -21.21 -4.52
CA GLU A 209 26.12 -22.10 -5.09
C GLU A 209 25.17 -21.35 -6.05
N ILE A 210 24.84 -20.08 -5.77
CA ILE A 210 24.03 -19.25 -6.67
C ILE A 210 24.81 -18.98 -7.98
N VAL A 211 26.08 -18.63 -7.88
CA VAL A 211 26.95 -18.42 -9.05
C VAL A 211 27.04 -19.69 -9.90
N ASP A 212 27.20 -20.87 -9.27
CA ASP A 212 27.24 -22.15 -9.99
C ASP A 212 25.91 -22.43 -10.70
N ALA A 213 24.79 -22.10 -10.06
CA ALA A 213 23.46 -22.24 -10.67
C ALA A 213 23.26 -21.28 -11.85
N ASP A 214 23.78 -20.03 -11.77
CA ASP A 214 23.72 -19.02 -12.83
C ASP A 214 24.44 -19.49 -14.13
N MET A 215 25.40 -20.41 -14.03
CA MET A 215 26.14 -20.92 -15.19
C MET A 215 25.33 -21.88 -16.07
N ASN A 216 24.21 -22.41 -15.61
CA ASN A 216 23.34 -23.24 -16.43
C ASN A 216 22.66 -22.40 -17.51
N GLN A 217 22.85 -22.78 -18.79
CA GLN A 217 22.25 -22.06 -19.90
C GLN A 217 20.75 -22.39 -20.09
N ASP A 218 20.34 -23.59 -19.70
CA ASP A 218 18.94 -24.00 -19.77
C ASP A 218 18.16 -23.48 -18.57
N GLY A 219 17.03 -22.81 -18.83
CA GLY A 219 16.20 -22.21 -17.80
C GLY A 219 15.55 -23.22 -16.87
N GLY A 220 15.27 -24.42 -17.35
CA GLY A 220 14.73 -25.52 -16.54
C GLY A 220 15.78 -26.05 -15.56
N GLU A 221 17.00 -26.27 -16.03
CA GLU A 221 18.12 -26.70 -15.19
C GLU A 221 18.50 -25.64 -14.16
N ARG A 222 18.50 -24.35 -14.56
CA ARG A 222 18.68 -23.22 -13.65
C ARG A 222 17.61 -23.17 -12.56
N ALA A 223 16.35 -23.28 -12.95
CA ALA A 223 15.23 -23.28 -11.99
C ALA A 223 15.37 -24.42 -10.96
N TRP A 224 15.77 -25.62 -11.42
CA TRP A 224 16.00 -26.75 -10.53
C TRP A 224 17.23 -26.58 -9.65
N ALA A 225 18.30 -25.96 -10.15
CA ALA A 225 19.47 -25.66 -9.34
C ALA A 225 19.13 -24.71 -8.20
N TYR A 226 18.46 -23.58 -8.49
CA TYR A 226 17.98 -22.65 -7.46
C TYR A 226 16.99 -23.30 -6.50
N ARG A 227 16.09 -24.14 -7.00
CA ARG A 227 15.14 -24.86 -6.15
C ARG A 227 15.84 -25.72 -5.10
N ARG A 228 16.87 -26.46 -5.46
CA ARG A 228 17.64 -27.26 -4.52
C ARG A 228 18.31 -26.41 -3.43
N ILE A 229 18.83 -25.24 -3.80
CA ILE A 229 19.40 -24.29 -2.84
C ILE A 229 18.33 -23.80 -1.86
N MET A 230 17.14 -23.42 -2.37
CA MET A 230 16.03 -22.95 -1.53
C MET A 230 15.53 -24.05 -0.58
N ASP A 231 15.36 -25.28 -1.07
CA ASP A 231 14.91 -26.41 -0.24
C ASP A 231 15.90 -26.71 0.89
N ARG A 232 17.21 -26.62 0.61
CA ARG A 232 18.25 -26.77 1.63
C ARG A 232 18.15 -25.66 2.68
N LEU A 233 18.13 -24.38 2.26
CA LEU A 233 17.99 -23.23 3.17
C LEU A 233 16.74 -23.32 4.02
N HIS A 234 15.61 -23.67 3.42
CA HIS A 234 14.34 -23.84 4.12
C HIS A 234 14.41 -24.91 5.21
N ASN A 235 15.15 -26.01 4.98
CA ASN A 235 15.35 -27.05 5.98
C ASN A 235 16.30 -26.65 7.08
N GLU A 236 17.42 -25.98 6.76
CA GLU A 236 18.36 -25.46 7.75
C GLU A 236 17.72 -24.48 8.75
N MET A 237 16.68 -23.73 8.30
CA MET A 237 15.94 -22.78 9.14
C MET A 237 14.79 -23.40 9.96
N LYS A 238 14.57 -24.71 9.88
CA LYS A 238 13.60 -25.41 10.74
C LYS A 238 14.16 -25.78 12.10
N GLU A 239 15.48 -25.69 12.26
CA GLU A 239 16.19 -26.13 13.47
C GLU A 239 16.54 -24.97 14.42
N GLU A 240 16.13 -23.73 14.11
CA GLU A 240 16.19 -22.55 14.97
C GLU A 240 14.79 -22.19 15.55
#